data_d29112b10b8c84aa8e3565c5005c3b7f
#
_entry.id   d29112b10b8c84aa8e3565c5005c3b7f
#
_cell.length_a   1.000
_cell.length_b   1.000
_cell.length_c   1.000
_cell.angle_alpha   90.00
_cell.angle_beta   90.00
_cell.angle_gamma   90.00
#
_symmetry.space_group_name_H-M   'P 1'
#
loop_
_entity.id
_entity.type
_entity.pdbx_description
1 polymer ?
#
loop_
_entity_poly.entity_id
_entity_poly.type
_entity_poly.pdbx_seq_one_letter_code
_entity_poly.pdbx_strand_id
1 'polypeptide(L)'
;MQKRKLLPFIGTLLGVVLLVTACQQQPLVQTVEVERVVTLEVERVVTQEVLVTQEVEAQAPAGSNLISLTARCKAAPPYENGRCNNLLAAVGATNAELAASGDNRRIELVTIQDDADWGDYKTEFELAAEAREAPDIIVSGHEHIGDWATADYIVDITDEVDKYPEFADVIDSLWESATLNNRIWGVPQDAEARPLFFSKLLLRELGWTEEEIESLPDRVAACEYSWQDMLDTAEQAVEAGLVEPGNGWWHRPANGPDFLYFYYAAGGEVTEEGEDALVFDTEAALKVYELLYDAAQVRNILRPDRLDGDWDSFRQETSTFDKVLFVFEGTWRWAGWHTNYLQDLGGEDYLWENVGFAPIPCREDGPQRAWTLTHPLVYMVSTQAEHPDLALLLISKATVKELNTDYAVASGHLGILESQSDYPSYVTAKFLSETLPLLEYTTFLPNSPYWSAYSEAYYLGIQAVESGDLTPEEAVDVVIDQLQNELGDNVIIR
;
A
#
# COMPACT_ATOMS: atom_id res chain seq x y z
N MET A 1 -14.40 -57.62 -8.19
CA MET A 1 -15.73 -58.08 -7.74
C MET A 1 -16.31 -56.91 -6.95
N GLN A 2 -17.30 -56.19 -7.27
CA GLN A 2 -18.61 -56.40 -7.87
C GLN A 2 -19.08 -55.17 -8.64
N LYS A 3 -19.63 -55.41 -9.81
CA LYS A 3 -20.37 -54.51 -10.67
C LYS A 3 -21.75 -54.17 -10.12
N ARG A 4 -22.32 -52.99 -10.44
CA ARG A 4 -23.75 -52.77 -10.78
C ARG A 4 -24.02 -51.26 -10.75
N LYS A 5 -24.83 -50.62 -11.58
CA LYS A 5 -25.50 -50.86 -12.88
C LYS A 5 -26.08 -49.49 -13.25
N LEU A 6 -26.01 -49.10 -14.52
CA LEU A 6 -26.81 -48.04 -15.12
C LEU A 6 -28.30 -48.38 -15.14
N LEU A 7 -29.17 -47.38 -15.06
CA LEU A 7 -30.44 -47.38 -15.78
C LEU A 7 -30.89 -45.91 -16.06
N PRO A 8 -31.44 -45.65 -17.25
CA PRO A 8 -31.89 -44.32 -17.67
C PRO A 8 -33.39 -44.16 -17.43
N PHE A 9 -33.88 -42.91 -17.36
CA PHE A 9 -35.30 -42.61 -17.57
C PHE A 9 -35.52 -41.48 -18.58
N ILE A 10 -36.36 -41.81 -19.52
CA ILE A 10 -36.82 -41.11 -20.71
C ILE A 10 -38.17 -40.42 -20.40
N GLY A 11 -38.34 -39.21 -20.96
CA GLY A 11 -39.65 -38.73 -21.46
C GLY A 11 -40.43 -37.90 -20.44
N THR A 12 -40.94 -36.76 -20.76
CA THR A 12 -42.08 -36.54 -21.65
C THR A 12 -42.31 -35.07 -21.95
N LEU A 13 -42.57 -34.76 -23.18
CA LEU A 13 -43.03 -33.52 -23.79
C LEU A 13 -44.51 -33.22 -23.46
N LEU A 14 -44.89 -31.93 -23.24
CA LEU A 14 -46.20 -31.30 -23.55
C LEU A 14 -46.15 -29.92 -22.83
N GLY A 15 -46.44 -28.73 -23.37
CA GLY A 15 -47.38 -28.34 -24.36
C GLY A 15 -47.62 -26.83 -24.16
N VAL A 16 -47.66 -26.12 -25.21
CA VAL A 16 -47.87 -24.66 -25.39
C VAL A 16 -49.12 -24.14 -24.66
N VAL A 17 -48.99 -22.96 -23.99
CA VAL A 17 -50.03 -21.90 -24.02
C VAL A 17 -49.38 -20.52 -23.97
N LEU A 18 -49.56 -19.74 -25.03
CA LEU A 18 -49.36 -18.31 -25.11
C LEU A 18 -50.43 -17.57 -24.31
N LEU A 19 -49.98 -16.68 -23.40
CA LEU A 19 -50.83 -15.55 -22.97
C LEU A 19 -49.94 -14.30 -22.92
N VAL A 20 -50.23 -13.40 -23.86
CA VAL A 20 -49.66 -12.04 -23.91
C VAL A 20 -50.37 -11.19 -22.89
N THR A 21 -49.65 -10.66 -21.94
CA THR A 21 -50.07 -9.48 -21.17
C THR A 21 -48.85 -8.56 -21.00
N ALA A 22 -48.98 -7.39 -21.61
CA ALA A 22 -48.05 -6.29 -21.45
C ALA A 22 -48.11 -5.76 -20.01
N CYS A 23 -46.93 -5.67 -19.33
CA CYS A 23 -46.70 -4.70 -18.24
C CYS A 23 -45.22 -4.59 -17.92
N GLN A 24 -44.78 -3.35 -17.97
CA GLN A 24 -43.63 -2.75 -17.27
C GLN A 24 -42.32 -3.57 -17.25
N GLN A 25 -41.38 -3.10 -18.05
CA GLN A 25 -39.98 -3.49 -17.97
C GLN A 25 -39.35 -2.94 -16.69
N GLN A 26 -38.97 -3.84 -15.80
CA GLN A 26 -37.89 -3.62 -14.84
C GLN A 26 -36.57 -3.94 -15.57
N PRO A 27 -35.48 -3.21 -15.28
CA PRO A 27 -34.20 -3.52 -15.89
C PRO A 27 -33.72 -4.90 -15.40
N LEU A 28 -33.44 -5.77 -16.36
CA LEU A 28 -32.80 -7.06 -16.15
C LEU A 28 -31.31 -6.80 -15.91
N VAL A 29 -30.84 -7.04 -14.68
CA VAL A 29 -29.41 -7.20 -14.41
C VAL A 29 -29.00 -8.53 -15.03
N GLN A 30 -28.20 -8.48 -16.07
CA GLN A 30 -27.61 -9.65 -16.70
C GLN A 30 -26.17 -9.76 -16.16
N THR A 31 -25.92 -10.68 -15.25
CA THR A 31 -24.57 -11.05 -14.82
C THR A 31 -23.98 -11.94 -15.92
N VAL A 32 -22.94 -11.47 -16.57
CA VAL A 32 -22.15 -12.28 -17.52
C VAL A 32 -20.91 -12.75 -16.79
N GLU A 33 -20.87 -14.01 -16.39
CA GLU A 33 -19.64 -14.66 -15.96
C GLU A 33 -18.77 -14.93 -17.18
N VAL A 34 -17.62 -14.30 -17.27
CA VAL A 34 -16.59 -14.61 -18.28
C VAL A 34 -15.46 -15.35 -17.58
N GLU A 35 -15.46 -16.66 -17.72
CA GLU A 35 -14.35 -17.49 -17.30
C GLU A 35 -13.23 -17.40 -18.36
N ARG A 36 -12.13 -16.72 -18.05
CA ARG A 36 -10.94 -16.69 -18.90
C ARG A 36 -9.89 -17.62 -18.28
N VAL A 37 -9.70 -18.77 -18.89
CA VAL A 37 -8.60 -19.68 -18.54
C VAL A 37 -7.36 -19.24 -19.30
N VAL A 38 -6.40 -18.65 -18.62
CA VAL A 38 -5.05 -18.40 -19.14
C VAL A 38 -4.19 -19.60 -18.75
N THR A 39 -3.82 -20.41 -19.72
CA THR A 39 -2.94 -21.56 -19.52
C THR A 39 -1.51 -21.09 -19.73
N LEU A 40 -0.80 -20.77 -18.65
CA LEU A 40 0.65 -20.79 -18.63
C LEU A 40 1.09 -22.18 -18.18
N GLU A 41 2.05 -22.78 -18.90
CA GLU A 41 2.64 -24.09 -18.54
C GLU A 41 3.53 -23.97 -17.30
N VAL A 42 2.96 -23.66 -16.16
CA VAL A 42 3.55 -23.84 -14.82
C VAL A 42 2.44 -24.36 -13.92
N GLU A 43 2.71 -25.42 -13.18
CA GLU A 43 1.78 -26.24 -12.39
C GLU A 43 1.03 -25.47 -11.26
N ARG A 44 0.40 -24.35 -11.54
CA ARG A 44 -0.57 -23.71 -10.64
C ARG A 44 -1.73 -23.12 -11.45
N VAL A 45 -2.88 -23.73 -11.32
CA VAL A 45 -4.15 -23.12 -11.75
C VAL A 45 -4.56 -22.12 -10.66
N VAL A 46 -4.37 -20.84 -10.90
CA VAL A 46 -4.96 -19.78 -10.10
C VAL A 46 -6.29 -19.44 -10.76
N THR A 47 -7.39 -19.78 -10.10
CA THR A 47 -8.71 -19.34 -10.51
C THR A 47 -8.95 -17.97 -9.89
N GLN A 48 -8.82 -16.92 -10.66
CA GLN A 48 -9.15 -15.56 -10.24
C GLN A 48 -10.62 -15.30 -10.57
N GLU A 49 -11.45 -15.02 -9.57
CA GLU A 49 -12.80 -14.50 -9.78
C GLU A 49 -12.71 -13.04 -10.18
N VAL A 50 -12.95 -12.74 -11.45
CA VAL A 50 -13.09 -11.37 -11.92
C VAL A 50 -14.55 -10.95 -11.77
N LEU A 51 -14.85 -10.17 -10.74
CA LEU A 51 -16.15 -9.52 -10.57
C LEU A 51 -16.24 -8.32 -11.51
N VAL A 52 -16.86 -8.51 -12.65
CA VAL A 52 -17.23 -7.41 -13.56
C VAL A 52 -18.60 -6.88 -13.13
N THR A 53 -18.62 -5.80 -12.37
CA THR A 53 -19.87 -5.09 -12.06
C THR A 53 -20.06 -4.02 -13.11
N GLN A 54 -20.92 -4.28 -14.07
CA GLN A 54 -21.35 -3.29 -15.06
C GLN A 54 -22.62 -2.59 -14.55
N GLU A 55 -22.49 -1.38 -13.99
CA GLU A 55 -23.65 -0.47 -13.88
C GLU A 55 -23.92 0.13 -15.27
N VAL A 56 -24.98 -0.33 -15.90
CA VAL A 56 -25.48 0.29 -17.14
C VAL A 56 -26.29 1.52 -16.76
N GLU A 57 -25.63 2.66 -16.61
CA GLU A 57 -26.33 3.95 -16.62
C GLU A 57 -26.83 4.31 -18.02
N ALA A 58 -27.95 5.04 -18.04
CA ALA A 58 -28.75 5.50 -19.16
C ALA A 58 -28.03 5.54 -20.52
N GLN A 59 -28.63 4.93 -21.51
CA GLN A 59 -28.19 4.93 -22.91
C GLN A 59 -27.57 6.27 -23.30
N ALA A 60 -26.32 6.21 -23.73
CA ALA A 60 -25.64 7.37 -24.29
C ALA A 60 -26.51 8.07 -25.33
N PRO A 61 -26.56 9.40 -25.38
CA PRO A 61 -27.34 10.11 -26.38
C PRO A 61 -27.01 9.61 -27.76
N ALA A 62 -28.04 9.48 -28.61
CA ALA A 62 -27.87 9.02 -29.99
C ALA A 62 -26.82 9.91 -30.71
N GLY A 63 -25.69 9.30 -31.11
CA GLY A 63 -24.56 9.98 -31.76
C GLY A 63 -23.33 10.19 -30.89
N SER A 64 -23.33 9.74 -29.62
CA SER A 64 -22.12 9.73 -28.81
C SER A 64 -21.19 8.59 -29.22
N ASN A 65 -19.86 8.85 -29.13
CA ASN A 65 -18.82 7.86 -29.32
C ASN A 65 -18.45 7.28 -27.95
N LEU A 66 -18.85 6.02 -27.68
CA LEU A 66 -18.53 5.35 -26.45
C LEU A 66 -17.10 4.78 -26.52
N ILE A 67 -16.29 5.10 -25.51
CA ILE A 67 -14.90 4.68 -25.36
C ILE A 67 -14.81 3.85 -24.08
N SER A 68 -14.29 2.64 -24.20
CA SER A 68 -14.06 1.76 -23.07
C SER A 68 -12.63 1.98 -22.55
N LEU A 69 -12.50 2.46 -21.31
CA LEU A 69 -11.24 2.55 -20.60
C LEU A 69 -11.09 1.35 -19.69
N THR A 70 -9.84 0.98 -19.40
CA THR A 70 -9.47 -0.10 -18.50
C THR A 70 -8.60 0.43 -17.37
N ALA A 71 -8.84 -0.06 -16.14
CA ALA A 71 -8.00 0.27 -15.00
C ALA A 71 -7.67 -0.99 -14.19
N ARG A 72 -6.42 -1.11 -13.74
CA ARG A 72 -5.99 -2.13 -12.80
C ARG A 72 -5.48 -1.45 -11.53
N CYS A 73 -6.02 -1.87 -10.37
CA CYS A 73 -5.69 -1.26 -9.10
C CYS A 73 -5.18 -2.33 -8.13
N LYS A 74 -4.02 -2.07 -7.54
CA LYS A 74 -3.59 -2.82 -6.36
C LYS A 74 -4.59 -2.57 -5.23
N ALA A 75 -5.21 -3.62 -4.72
CA ALA A 75 -6.25 -3.52 -3.71
C ALA A 75 -6.34 -4.77 -2.85
N ALA A 76 -6.35 -4.62 -1.54
CA ALA A 76 -6.67 -5.70 -0.60
C ALA A 76 -8.15 -5.56 -0.17
N PRO A 77 -9.02 -6.51 -0.58
CA PRO A 77 -10.43 -6.47 -0.18
C PRO A 77 -10.59 -6.67 1.33
N PRO A 78 -11.64 -6.08 1.96
CA PRO A 78 -12.66 -5.22 1.32
C PRO A 78 -12.32 -3.72 1.38
N TYR A 79 -11.33 -3.30 2.16
CA TYR A 79 -11.16 -1.89 2.54
C TYR A 79 -10.32 -1.08 1.55
N GLU A 80 -9.47 -1.70 0.72
CA GLU A 80 -8.68 -0.99 -0.30
C GLU A 80 -9.33 -0.94 -1.69
N ASN A 81 -10.49 -1.54 -1.86
CA ASN A 81 -11.24 -1.51 -3.13
C ASN A 81 -11.60 -0.10 -3.60
N GLY A 82 -11.57 0.88 -2.69
CA GLY A 82 -11.82 2.29 -3.00
C GLY A 82 -10.93 2.84 -4.11
N ARG A 83 -9.71 2.31 -4.31
CA ARG A 83 -8.79 2.77 -5.37
C ARG A 83 -9.41 2.69 -6.77
N CYS A 84 -9.98 1.55 -7.13
CA CYS A 84 -10.73 1.41 -8.39
C CYS A 84 -12.16 1.93 -8.30
N ASN A 85 -12.83 1.82 -7.14
CA ASN A 85 -14.20 2.28 -6.98
C ASN A 85 -14.33 3.79 -7.14
N ASN A 86 -13.31 4.58 -6.74
CA ASN A 86 -13.28 6.02 -6.97
C ASN A 86 -13.27 6.35 -8.47
N LEU A 87 -12.49 5.60 -9.27
CA LEU A 87 -12.52 5.73 -10.74
C LEU A 87 -13.90 5.39 -11.30
N LEU A 88 -14.54 4.30 -10.85
CA LEU A 88 -15.89 3.92 -11.27
C LEU A 88 -16.91 4.99 -10.91
N ALA A 89 -16.87 5.54 -9.70
CA ALA A 89 -17.77 6.59 -9.24
C ALA A 89 -17.59 7.90 -10.05
N ALA A 90 -16.38 8.15 -10.53
CA ALA A 90 -16.04 9.34 -11.32
C ALA A 90 -16.55 9.31 -12.76
N VAL A 91 -16.94 8.15 -13.31
CA VAL A 91 -17.39 8.01 -14.71
C VAL A 91 -18.55 8.95 -15.04
N GLY A 92 -19.54 9.06 -14.13
CA GLY A 92 -20.69 9.93 -14.32
C GLY A 92 -20.31 11.42 -14.42
N ALA A 93 -19.43 11.89 -13.54
CA ALA A 93 -18.91 13.27 -13.53
C ALA A 93 -18.08 13.56 -14.80
N THR A 94 -17.23 12.63 -15.20
CA THR A 94 -16.43 12.70 -16.44
C THR A 94 -17.33 12.85 -17.65
N ASN A 95 -18.35 12.01 -17.79
CA ASN A 95 -19.31 12.06 -18.90
C ASN A 95 -20.15 13.35 -18.92
N ALA A 96 -20.46 13.89 -17.73
CA ALA A 96 -21.16 15.16 -17.61
C ALA A 96 -20.28 16.34 -18.09
N GLU A 97 -19.00 16.34 -17.76
CA GLU A 97 -18.06 17.37 -18.22
C GLU A 97 -17.82 17.32 -19.72
N LEU A 98 -17.62 16.12 -20.29
CA LEU A 98 -17.54 15.94 -21.73
C LEU A 98 -18.79 16.47 -22.45
N ALA A 99 -19.98 16.21 -21.89
CA ALA A 99 -21.21 16.77 -22.44
C ALA A 99 -21.27 18.30 -22.35
N ALA A 100 -20.85 18.86 -21.23
CA ALA A 100 -20.88 20.32 -21.02
C ALA A 100 -19.88 21.07 -21.90
N SER A 101 -18.74 20.46 -22.22
CA SER A 101 -17.75 21.01 -23.15
C SER A 101 -18.11 20.85 -24.62
N GLY A 102 -19.19 20.09 -24.93
CA GLY A 102 -19.60 19.77 -26.30
C GLY A 102 -18.82 18.64 -26.95
N ASP A 103 -18.03 17.90 -26.17
CA ASP A 103 -17.38 16.67 -26.61
C ASP A 103 -18.45 15.56 -26.80
N ASN A 104 -18.38 14.86 -27.90
CA ASN A 104 -19.31 13.75 -28.18
C ASN A 104 -18.83 12.39 -27.70
N ARG A 105 -17.62 12.33 -27.11
CA ARG A 105 -17.11 11.12 -26.47
C ARG A 105 -17.82 10.88 -25.13
N ARG A 106 -18.00 9.62 -24.79
CA ARG A 106 -18.45 9.15 -23.48
C ARG A 106 -17.59 7.97 -23.11
N ILE A 107 -17.29 7.84 -21.82
CA ILE A 107 -16.51 6.72 -21.33
C ILE A 107 -17.37 5.72 -20.57
N GLU A 108 -16.97 4.47 -20.66
CA GLU A 108 -17.24 3.42 -19.70
C GLU A 108 -15.92 2.92 -19.14
N LEU A 109 -15.92 2.32 -17.96
CA LEU A 109 -14.71 1.85 -17.31
C LEU A 109 -14.85 0.38 -16.92
N VAL A 110 -13.84 -0.41 -17.28
CA VAL A 110 -13.65 -1.79 -16.79
C VAL A 110 -12.50 -1.80 -15.80
N THR A 111 -12.73 -2.33 -14.60
CA THR A 111 -11.72 -2.35 -13.56
C THR A 111 -11.31 -3.78 -13.18
N ILE A 112 -10.04 -3.95 -12.85
CA ILE A 112 -9.46 -5.14 -12.21
C ILE A 112 -8.94 -4.71 -10.85
N GLN A 113 -9.58 -5.23 -9.79
CA GLN A 113 -9.07 -5.09 -8.41
C GLN A 113 -8.21 -6.30 -8.14
N ASP A 114 -6.95 -6.07 -7.79
CA ASP A 114 -5.93 -7.11 -7.75
C ASP A 114 -5.24 -7.13 -6.40
N ASP A 115 -5.35 -8.25 -5.69
CA ASP A 115 -4.77 -8.51 -4.38
C ASP A 115 -3.50 -9.39 -4.43
N ALA A 116 -3.00 -9.71 -5.64
CA ALA A 116 -1.75 -10.44 -5.81
C ALA A 116 -0.60 -9.80 -5.00
N ASP A 117 0.40 -10.56 -4.66
CA ASP A 117 1.60 -10.01 -4.03
C ASP A 117 2.25 -8.91 -4.88
N TRP A 118 2.91 -7.94 -4.25
CA TRP A 118 3.45 -6.78 -4.94
C TRP A 118 4.40 -7.13 -6.10
N GLY A 119 5.24 -8.15 -5.92
CA GLY A 119 6.15 -8.62 -6.97
C GLY A 119 5.40 -9.18 -8.18
N ASP A 120 4.38 -10.00 -7.93
CA ASP A 120 3.53 -10.56 -9.00
C ASP A 120 2.73 -9.46 -9.69
N TYR A 121 2.14 -8.52 -8.92
CA TYR A 121 1.39 -7.38 -9.45
C TYR A 121 2.24 -6.51 -10.39
N LYS A 122 3.47 -6.17 -9.98
CA LYS A 122 4.44 -5.44 -10.80
C LYS A 122 4.79 -6.20 -12.07
N THR A 123 5.21 -7.46 -11.93
CA THR A 123 5.62 -8.32 -13.05
C THR A 123 4.51 -8.50 -14.08
N GLU A 124 3.28 -8.71 -13.63
CA GLU A 124 2.14 -8.86 -14.54
C GLU A 124 1.82 -7.58 -15.33
N PHE A 125 1.97 -6.40 -14.72
CA PHE A 125 1.83 -5.15 -15.46
C PHE A 125 2.94 -4.97 -16.50
N GLU A 126 4.19 -5.26 -16.14
CA GLU A 126 5.33 -5.17 -17.05
C GLU A 126 5.18 -6.11 -18.24
N LEU A 127 4.79 -7.37 -17.99
CA LEU A 127 4.50 -8.33 -19.06
C LEU A 127 3.34 -7.89 -19.97
N ALA A 128 2.28 -7.31 -19.39
CA ALA A 128 1.17 -6.76 -20.17
C ALA A 128 1.63 -5.57 -21.02
N ALA A 129 2.48 -4.69 -20.48
CA ALA A 129 3.06 -3.57 -21.22
C ALA A 129 3.96 -4.04 -22.37
N GLU A 130 4.82 -5.02 -22.14
CA GLU A 130 5.64 -5.64 -23.20
C GLU A 130 4.78 -6.30 -24.30
N ALA A 131 3.68 -6.94 -23.91
CA ALA A 131 2.74 -7.56 -24.83
C ALA A 131 1.83 -6.55 -25.57
N ARG A 132 1.87 -5.27 -25.19
CA ARG A 132 0.94 -4.21 -25.64
C ARG A 132 -0.52 -4.49 -25.26
N GLU A 133 -0.71 -5.00 -24.07
CA GLU A 133 -2.00 -5.32 -23.47
C GLU A 133 -2.17 -4.63 -22.09
N ALA A 134 -1.37 -3.59 -21.80
CA ALA A 134 -1.46 -2.85 -20.55
C ALA A 134 -2.82 -2.15 -20.39
N PRO A 135 -3.37 -2.03 -19.17
CA PRO A 135 -4.55 -1.22 -18.92
C PRO A 135 -4.27 0.27 -19.23
N ASP A 136 -5.33 1.06 -19.50
CA ASP A 136 -5.17 2.50 -19.71
C ASP A 136 -4.70 3.22 -18.44
N ILE A 137 -5.15 2.75 -17.26
CA ILE A 137 -4.80 3.28 -15.94
C ILE A 137 -4.27 2.14 -15.07
N ILE A 138 -3.12 2.37 -14.43
CA ILE A 138 -2.57 1.49 -13.40
C ILE A 138 -2.45 2.25 -12.08
N VAL A 139 -2.86 1.61 -10.97
CA VAL A 139 -2.72 2.17 -9.61
C VAL A 139 -1.71 1.32 -8.85
N SER A 140 -0.57 1.91 -8.53
CA SER A 140 0.54 1.19 -7.90
C SER A 140 1.35 2.11 -6.99
N GLY A 141 2.30 1.54 -6.24
CA GLY A 141 3.24 2.29 -5.45
C GLY A 141 4.08 3.23 -6.32
N HIS A 142 4.38 4.40 -5.80
CA HIS A 142 5.12 5.43 -6.53
C HIS A 142 6.54 5.01 -6.90
N GLU A 143 7.17 4.12 -6.15
CA GLU A 143 8.52 3.61 -6.41
C GLU A 143 8.65 2.87 -7.74
N HIS A 144 7.55 2.42 -8.32
CA HIS A 144 7.56 1.80 -9.64
C HIS A 144 7.71 2.80 -10.79
N ILE A 145 7.54 4.10 -10.51
CA ILE A 145 7.71 5.17 -11.51
C ILE A 145 9.10 5.09 -12.15
N GLY A 146 10.16 4.83 -11.37
CA GLY A 146 11.51 4.73 -11.88
C GLY A 146 11.68 3.73 -13.01
N ASP A 147 11.24 2.50 -12.76
CA ASP A 147 11.30 1.41 -13.74
C ASP A 147 10.37 1.67 -14.92
N TRP A 148 9.11 2.04 -14.66
CA TRP A 148 8.08 2.12 -15.69
C TRP A 148 8.22 3.36 -16.59
N ALA A 149 8.70 4.50 -16.05
CA ALA A 149 9.02 5.67 -16.86
C ALA A 149 10.24 5.41 -17.76
N THR A 150 11.28 4.74 -17.23
CA THR A 150 12.48 4.38 -18.00
C THR A 150 12.18 3.39 -19.11
N ALA A 151 11.26 2.45 -18.87
CA ALA A 151 10.80 1.47 -19.86
C ALA A 151 9.76 2.01 -20.85
N ASP A 152 9.32 3.28 -20.74
CA ASP A 152 8.28 3.91 -21.57
C ASP A 152 6.92 3.19 -21.43
N TYR A 153 6.58 2.74 -20.22
CA TYR A 153 5.28 2.10 -19.94
C TYR A 153 4.22 3.08 -19.47
N ILE A 154 4.61 4.20 -18.86
CA ILE A 154 3.72 5.23 -18.32
C ILE A 154 3.99 6.60 -18.94
N VAL A 155 2.97 7.46 -18.94
CA VAL A 155 2.98 8.78 -19.59
C VAL A 155 3.52 9.86 -18.65
N ASP A 156 4.40 10.72 -19.15
CA ASP A 156 4.73 11.98 -18.52
C ASP A 156 3.53 12.93 -18.58
N ILE A 157 3.02 13.33 -17.43
CA ILE A 157 1.83 14.19 -17.31
C ILE A 157 2.15 15.61 -16.85
N THR A 158 3.43 16.02 -16.81
CA THR A 158 3.89 17.32 -16.32
C THR A 158 3.12 18.48 -16.91
N ASP A 159 2.96 18.51 -18.25
CA ASP A 159 2.26 19.58 -18.96
C ASP A 159 0.73 19.48 -18.88
N GLU A 160 0.22 18.41 -18.27
CA GLU A 160 -1.20 18.12 -18.16
C GLU A 160 -1.80 18.50 -16.80
N VAL A 161 -1.01 18.44 -15.72
CA VAL A 161 -1.48 18.60 -14.33
C VAL A 161 -2.26 19.90 -14.13
N ASP A 162 -1.74 21.01 -14.62
CA ASP A 162 -2.36 22.33 -14.46
C ASP A 162 -3.69 22.50 -15.24
N LYS A 163 -4.05 21.57 -16.09
CA LYS A 163 -5.31 21.62 -16.88
C LYS A 163 -6.51 21.17 -16.06
N TYR A 164 -6.28 20.47 -14.95
CA TYR A 164 -7.32 19.90 -14.11
C TYR A 164 -7.34 20.61 -12.75
N PRO A 165 -8.37 21.43 -12.47
CA PRO A 165 -8.44 22.22 -11.23
C PRO A 165 -8.50 21.36 -9.96
N GLU A 166 -8.95 20.10 -10.06
CA GLU A 166 -9.00 19.15 -8.95
C GLU A 166 -7.60 18.83 -8.39
N PHE A 167 -6.59 18.86 -9.25
CA PHE A 167 -5.22 18.56 -8.84
C PHE A 167 -4.55 19.72 -8.06
N ALA A 168 -5.11 20.93 -8.13
CA ALA A 168 -4.59 22.08 -7.37
C ALA A 168 -4.84 21.97 -5.85
N ASP A 169 -5.68 21.04 -5.41
CA ASP A 169 -5.98 20.76 -3.99
C ASP A 169 -5.10 19.64 -3.41
N VAL A 170 -4.31 18.96 -4.24
CA VAL A 170 -3.38 17.92 -3.78
C VAL A 170 -2.24 18.55 -3.00
N ILE A 171 -1.95 18.01 -1.82
CA ILE A 171 -0.86 18.44 -0.92
C ILE A 171 0.45 18.50 -1.70
N ASP A 172 1.09 19.67 -1.70
CA ASP A 172 2.27 19.95 -2.52
C ASP A 172 3.39 18.92 -2.35
N SER A 173 3.68 18.49 -1.11
CA SER A 173 4.72 17.50 -0.83
C SER A 173 4.44 16.13 -1.43
N LEU A 174 3.18 15.76 -1.65
CA LEU A 174 2.84 14.46 -2.23
C LEU A 174 3.19 14.36 -3.72
N TRP A 175 3.27 15.49 -4.44
CA TRP A 175 3.75 15.50 -5.81
C TRP A 175 5.21 15.05 -5.94
N GLU A 176 6.02 15.22 -4.88
CA GLU A 176 7.41 14.73 -4.86
C GLU A 176 7.46 13.22 -5.06
N SER A 177 6.50 12.47 -4.46
CA SER A 177 6.40 11.02 -4.63
C SER A 177 6.05 10.59 -6.06
N ALA A 178 5.39 11.45 -6.84
CA ALA A 178 5.02 11.19 -8.22
C ALA A 178 6.02 11.79 -9.25
N THR A 179 7.15 12.34 -8.77
CA THR A 179 8.12 13.05 -9.59
C THR A 179 9.41 12.25 -9.79
N LEU A 180 9.87 12.18 -11.03
CA LEU A 180 11.17 11.65 -11.41
C LEU A 180 11.81 12.60 -12.45
N ASN A 181 13.07 13.00 -12.23
CA ASN A 181 13.80 13.90 -13.14
C ASN A 181 13.04 15.21 -13.47
N ASN A 182 12.43 15.83 -12.46
CA ASN A 182 11.59 17.04 -12.58
C ASN A 182 10.37 16.86 -13.52
N ARG A 183 9.89 15.64 -13.70
CA ARG A 183 8.68 15.30 -14.45
C ARG A 183 7.71 14.55 -13.58
N ILE A 184 6.42 14.82 -13.75
CA ILE A 184 5.32 14.18 -13.02
C ILE A 184 4.81 13.00 -13.84
N TRP A 185 4.75 11.82 -13.23
CA TRP A 185 4.40 10.56 -13.89
C TRP A 185 3.10 9.94 -13.39
N GLY A 186 2.49 10.51 -12.37
CA GLY A 186 1.24 10.02 -11.82
C GLY A 186 0.57 11.04 -10.90
N VAL A 187 -0.65 10.73 -10.48
CA VAL A 187 -1.43 11.55 -9.54
C VAL A 187 -1.53 10.79 -8.22
N PRO A 188 -1.10 11.36 -7.07
CA PRO A 188 -1.28 10.72 -5.78
C PRO A 188 -2.72 10.27 -5.55
N GLN A 189 -2.91 9.05 -5.05
CA GLN A 189 -4.23 8.46 -4.78
C GLN A 189 -4.50 8.37 -3.28
N ASP A 190 -3.50 8.05 -2.50
CA ASP A 190 -3.53 8.03 -1.04
C ASP A 190 -2.21 8.53 -0.47
N ALA A 191 -2.19 8.71 0.84
CA ALA A 191 -1.00 8.89 1.64
C ALA A 191 -1.08 7.97 2.86
N GLU A 192 0.04 7.77 3.52
CA GLU A 192 0.11 6.95 4.71
C GLU A 192 1.20 7.45 5.66
N ALA A 193 1.16 7.01 6.90
CA ALA A 193 2.28 7.07 7.80
C ALA A 193 2.56 5.65 8.31
N ARG A 194 3.81 5.42 8.72
CA ARG A 194 4.25 4.13 9.27
C ARG A 194 4.74 4.34 10.68
N PRO A 195 3.81 4.35 11.65
CA PRO A 195 4.14 4.54 13.05
C PRO A 195 4.72 3.29 13.70
N LEU A 196 5.34 3.49 14.84
CA LEU A 196 5.49 2.50 15.88
C LEU A 196 4.14 2.36 16.61
N PHE A 197 3.42 1.25 16.43
CA PHE A 197 2.31 0.88 17.29
C PHE A 197 2.82 0.20 18.55
N PHE A 198 2.19 0.48 19.69
CA PHE A 198 2.57 -0.11 20.97
C PHE A 198 1.37 -0.58 21.80
N SER A 199 1.57 -1.64 22.57
CA SER A 199 0.56 -2.20 23.45
C SER A 199 0.48 -1.40 24.76
N LYS A 200 -0.58 -0.62 24.94
CA LYS A 200 -0.92 0.04 26.20
C LYS A 200 -1.18 -1.01 27.30
N LEU A 201 -1.78 -2.16 26.91
CA LEU A 201 -2.06 -3.26 27.82
C LEU A 201 -0.79 -3.79 28.47
N LEU A 202 0.21 -4.16 27.65
CA LEU A 202 1.46 -4.74 28.14
C LEU A 202 2.32 -3.71 28.89
N LEU A 203 2.28 -2.43 28.49
CA LEU A 203 2.96 -1.36 29.25
C LEU A 203 2.36 -1.18 30.66
N ARG A 204 1.01 -1.27 30.79
CA ARG A 204 0.36 -1.30 32.12
C ARG A 204 0.81 -2.48 32.96
N GLU A 205 0.92 -3.66 32.37
CA GLU A 205 1.39 -4.85 33.05
C GLU A 205 2.90 -4.77 33.44
N LEU A 206 3.71 -4.04 32.66
CA LEU A 206 5.07 -3.65 33.04
C LEU A 206 5.15 -2.64 34.18
N GLY A 207 4.01 -2.06 34.58
CA GLY A 207 3.91 -1.10 35.67
C GLY A 207 4.01 0.38 35.27
N TRP A 208 3.91 0.67 33.95
CA TRP A 208 3.83 2.04 33.47
C TRP A 208 2.51 2.69 33.93
N THR A 209 2.58 3.94 34.33
CA THR A 209 1.40 4.74 34.62
C THR A 209 0.69 5.18 33.33
N GLU A 210 -0.60 5.52 33.42
CA GLU A 210 -1.35 6.06 32.26
C GLU A 210 -0.68 7.34 31.73
N GLU A 211 -0.12 8.19 32.59
CA GLU A 211 0.59 9.41 32.18
C GLU A 211 1.84 9.09 31.36
N GLU A 212 2.62 8.08 31.74
CA GLU A 212 3.80 7.62 30.98
C GLU A 212 3.41 7.02 29.63
N ILE A 213 2.30 6.26 29.59
CA ILE A 213 1.79 5.63 28.36
C ILE A 213 1.26 6.69 27.40
N GLU A 214 0.42 7.59 27.87
CA GLU A 214 -0.20 8.63 27.03
C GLU A 214 0.82 9.68 26.56
N SER A 215 1.91 9.92 27.31
CA SER A 215 2.99 10.82 26.90
C SER A 215 4.05 10.16 25.99
N LEU A 216 3.99 8.85 25.77
CA LEU A 216 5.00 8.15 24.97
C LEU A 216 5.14 8.70 23.54
N PRO A 217 4.06 9.00 22.79
CA PRO A 217 4.18 9.59 21.47
C PRO A 217 4.94 10.92 21.44
N ASP A 218 4.66 11.80 22.39
CA ASP A 218 5.33 13.10 22.51
C ASP A 218 6.80 12.94 22.89
N ARG A 219 7.14 12.00 23.77
CA ARG A 219 8.51 11.68 24.15
C ARG A 219 9.31 11.12 22.98
N VAL A 220 8.70 10.25 22.17
CA VAL A 220 9.31 9.74 20.93
C VAL A 220 9.54 10.88 19.95
N ALA A 221 8.53 11.72 19.71
CA ALA A 221 8.65 12.86 18.80
C ALA A 221 9.73 13.85 19.24
N ALA A 222 9.93 14.03 20.56
CA ALA A 222 10.96 14.89 21.14
C ALA A 222 12.35 14.22 21.25
N CYS A 223 12.52 12.97 20.79
CA CYS A 223 13.72 12.14 20.98
C CYS A 223 14.08 11.90 22.46
N GLU A 224 13.09 11.94 23.36
CA GLU A 224 13.23 11.61 24.79
C GLU A 224 12.96 10.13 25.09
N TYR A 225 12.59 9.36 24.06
CA TYR A 225 12.48 7.91 24.05
C TYR A 225 13.12 7.38 22.76
N SER A 226 14.22 6.69 22.94
CA SER A 226 15.15 6.32 21.86
C SER A 226 14.98 4.87 21.40
N TRP A 227 15.76 4.45 20.39
CA TRP A 227 15.87 3.04 20.01
C TRP A 227 16.31 2.18 21.21
N GLN A 228 17.28 2.64 21.99
CA GLN A 228 17.75 1.89 23.14
C GLN A 228 16.66 1.72 24.19
N ASP A 229 15.88 2.79 24.48
CA ASP A 229 14.75 2.71 25.41
C ASP A 229 13.68 1.72 24.90
N MET A 230 13.42 1.68 23.58
CA MET A 230 12.49 0.74 22.95
C MET A 230 12.98 -0.71 23.12
N LEU A 231 14.27 -0.98 22.85
CA LEU A 231 14.86 -2.31 23.03
C LEU A 231 14.82 -2.73 24.50
N ASP A 232 15.18 -1.84 25.42
CA ASP A 232 15.17 -2.11 26.85
C ASP A 232 13.76 -2.40 27.38
N THR A 233 12.76 -1.66 26.88
CA THR A 233 11.34 -1.90 27.23
C THR A 233 10.84 -3.23 26.70
N ALA A 234 11.21 -3.58 25.47
CA ALA A 234 10.86 -4.87 24.86
C ALA A 234 11.50 -6.05 25.60
N GLU A 235 12.78 -5.91 25.99
CA GLU A 235 13.50 -6.91 26.78
C GLU A 235 12.86 -7.11 28.17
N GLN A 236 12.48 -6.03 28.84
CA GLN A 236 11.76 -6.09 30.12
C GLN A 236 10.43 -6.86 29.99
N ALA A 237 9.70 -6.70 28.88
CA ALA A 237 8.45 -7.42 28.65
C ALA A 237 8.68 -8.94 28.48
N VAL A 238 9.75 -9.32 27.78
CA VAL A 238 10.16 -10.73 27.63
C VAL A 238 10.64 -11.30 28.99
N GLU A 239 11.51 -10.58 29.72
CA GLU A 239 12.02 -11.02 31.02
C GLU A 239 10.93 -11.17 32.09
N ALA A 240 9.92 -10.29 32.04
CA ALA A 240 8.73 -10.38 32.92
C ALA A 240 7.77 -11.53 32.53
N GLY A 241 7.99 -12.18 31.39
CA GLY A 241 7.12 -13.23 30.85
C GLY A 241 5.78 -12.72 30.38
N LEU A 242 5.65 -11.45 30.05
CA LEU A 242 4.44 -10.83 29.50
C LEU A 242 4.26 -11.15 28.03
N VAL A 243 5.36 -11.31 27.31
CA VAL A 243 5.42 -11.80 25.94
C VAL A 243 6.42 -12.93 25.80
N GLU A 244 6.20 -13.82 24.85
CA GLU A 244 7.16 -14.88 24.55
C GLU A 244 8.48 -14.30 23.99
N PRO A 245 9.62 -14.98 24.19
CA PRO A 245 10.87 -14.61 23.54
C PRO A 245 10.68 -14.41 22.02
N GLY A 246 11.22 -13.29 21.50
CA GLY A 246 11.03 -12.88 20.10
C GLY A 246 9.75 -12.11 19.81
N ASN A 247 8.92 -11.85 20.80
CA ASN A 247 7.70 -11.06 20.64
C ASN A 247 7.78 -9.67 21.33
N GLY A 248 8.98 -9.18 21.59
CA GLY A 248 9.18 -7.83 22.11
C GLY A 248 8.80 -6.77 21.07
N TRP A 249 9.17 -6.96 19.82
CA TRP A 249 8.77 -6.13 18.71
C TRP A 249 8.71 -6.91 17.40
N TRP A 250 7.88 -6.44 16.48
CA TRP A 250 7.74 -7.02 15.15
C TRP A 250 7.76 -5.94 14.09
N HIS A 251 8.40 -6.22 12.98
CA HIS A 251 8.30 -5.50 11.73
C HIS A 251 7.64 -6.40 10.67
N ARG A 252 7.44 -5.87 9.48
CA ARG A 252 6.86 -6.60 8.35
C ARG A 252 7.64 -7.89 8.03
N PRO A 253 6.95 -8.96 7.55
CA PRO A 253 7.59 -10.25 7.29
C PRO A 253 8.33 -10.35 5.95
N ALA A 254 8.34 -9.31 5.12
CA ALA A 254 8.91 -9.33 3.77
C ALA A 254 9.58 -8.00 3.43
N ASN A 255 10.40 -7.98 2.37
CA ASN A 255 11.01 -6.76 1.87
C ASN A 255 9.98 -5.66 1.65
N GLY A 256 10.37 -4.43 1.89
CA GLY A 256 9.54 -3.25 1.65
C GLY A 256 10.03 -1.98 2.33
N PRO A 257 9.26 -0.89 2.17
CA PRO A 257 9.69 0.45 2.51
C PRO A 257 10.01 0.67 3.99
N ASP A 258 9.43 -0.15 4.88
CA ASP A 258 9.52 0.04 6.34
C ASP A 258 10.96 0.01 6.88
N PHE A 259 11.87 -0.71 6.23
CA PHE A 259 13.25 -0.77 6.69
C PHE A 259 14.04 0.53 6.44
N LEU A 260 13.56 1.40 5.54
CA LEU A 260 14.23 2.67 5.26
C LEU A 260 14.08 3.71 6.36
N TYR A 261 12.99 3.72 7.13
CA TYR A 261 12.90 4.70 8.20
C TYR A 261 13.96 4.46 9.29
N PHE A 262 14.36 3.22 9.54
CA PHE A 262 15.51 2.93 10.41
C PHE A 262 16.82 3.47 9.83
N TYR A 263 16.99 3.32 8.52
CA TYR A 263 18.16 3.81 7.81
C TYR A 263 18.26 5.34 7.88
N TYR A 264 17.16 6.04 7.64
CA TYR A 264 17.11 7.50 7.81
C TYR A 264 17.29 7.94 9.26
N ALA A 265 16.71 7.24 10.22
CA ALA A 265 16.90 7.51 11.65
C ALA A 265 18.36 7.26 12.10
N ALA A 266 19.09 6.40 11.40
CA ALA A 266 20.53 6.22 11.57
C ALA A 266 21.40 7.30 10.90
N GLY A 267 20.79 8.21 10.12
CA GLY A 267 21.46 9.29 9.41
C GLY A 267 21.82 8.97 7.97
N GLY A 268 21.32 7.84 7.44
CA GLY A 268 21.53 7.43 6.04
C GLY A 268 20.72 8.27 5.07
N GLU A 269 21.23 8.41 3.86
CA GLU A 269 20.55 9.01 2.72
C GLU A 269 20.63 8.03 1.55
N VAL A 270 19.55 7.88 0.79
CA VAL A 270 19.52 6.99 -0.40
C VAL A 270 19.63 7.74 -1.72
N THR A 271 19.57 9.07 -1.69
CA THR A 271 19.73 9.94 -2.87
C THR A 271 20.65 11.10 -2.51
N GLU A 272 21.35 11.63 -3.50
CA GLU A 272 22.17 12.85 -3.38
C GLU A 272 21.75 13.85 -4.45
N GLU A 273 21.64 15.13 -4.09
CA GLU A 273 21.20 16.18 -5.02
C GLU A 273 22.14 16.30 -6.21
N GLY A 274 21.59 16.13 -7.40
CA GLY A 274 22.33 16.24 -8.67
C GLY A 274 22.95 14.93 -9.16
N GLU A 275 22.77 13.83 -8.43
CA GLU A 275 23.21 12.49 -8.83
C GLU A 275 22.00 11.61 -9.19
N ASP A 276 22.11 10.86 -10.28
CA ASP A 276 21.11 9.84 -10.66
C ASP A 276 21.34 8.51 -9.93
N ALA A 277 22.56 8.29 -9.42
CA ALA A 277 22.94 7.11 -8.67
C ALA A 277 22.33 7.11 -7.25
N LEU A 278 21.96 5.92 -6.78
CA LEU A 278 21.54 5.76 -5.38
C LEU A 278 22.78 5.77 -4.45
N VAL A 279 22.56 6.22 -3.22
CA VAL A 279 23.62 6.25 -2.19
C VAL A 279 23.43 5.09 -1.21
N PHE A 280 24.50 4.37 -0.92
CA PHE A 280 24.55 3.42 0.19
C PHE A 280 25.53 3.93 1.25
N ASP A 281 24.97 4.47 2.34
CA ASP A 281 25.70 4.95 3.49
C ASP A 281 26.01 3.76 4.43
N THR A 282 27.27 3.34 4.41
CA THR A 282 27.72 2.14 5.11
C THR A 282 27.61 2.27 6.62
N GLU A 283 27.83 3.48 7.17
CA GLU A 283 27.69 3.72 8.63
C GLU A 283 26.24 3.62 9.06
N ALA A 284 25.29 4.18 8.29
CA ALA A 284 23.87 4.07 8.59
C ALA A 284 23.37 2.62 8.46
N ALA A 285 23.78 1.90 7.42
CA ALA A 285 23.46 0.49 7.24
C ALA A 285 23.98 -0.36 8.40
N LEU A 286 25.22 -0.16 8.80
CA LEU A 286 25.82 -0.85 9.95
C LEU A 286 24.99 -0.65 11.22
N LYS A 287 24.59 0.60 11.52
CA LYS A 287 23.78 0.91 12.70
C LYS A 287 22.42 0.21 12.70
N VAL A 288 21.80 0.07 11.53
CA VAL A 288 20.53 -0.68 11.39
C VAL A 288 20.76 -2.18 11.58
N TYR A 289 21.81 -2.72 10.98
CA TYR A 289 22.12 -4.15 11.12
C TYR A 289 22.53 -4.48 12.58
N GLU A 290 23.23 -3.60 13.27
CA GLU A 290 23.50 -3.72 14.72
C GLU A 290 22.21 -3.76 15.54
N LEU A 291 21.24 -2.86 15.25
CA LEU A 291 19.93 -2.82 15.92
C LEU A 291 19.20 -4.16 15.77
N LEU A 292 19.10 -4.67 14.55
CA LEU A 292 18.38 -5.89 14.24
C LEU A 292 19.08 -7.14 14.80
N TYR A 293 20.40 -7.19 14.71
CA TYR A 293 21.21 -8.25 15.30
C TYR A 293 21.09 -8.28 16.84
N ASP A 294 21.19 -7.11 17.49
CA ASP A 294 21.01 -6.99 18.94
C ASP A 294 19.62 -7.48 19.36
N ALA A 295 18.59 -7.03 18.66
CA ALA A 295 17.21 -7.43 18.93
C ALA A 295 16.97 -8.93 18.77
N ALA A 296 17.48 -9.53 17.69
CA ALA A 296 17.22 -10.92 17.35
C ALA A 296 18.17 -11.89 18.06
N GLN A 297 19.49 -11.62 18.04
CA GLN A 297 20.52 -12.58 18.44
C GLN A 297 21.05 -12.38 19.86
N VAL A 298 20.95 -11.15 20.39
CA VAL A 298 21.48 -10.85 21.74
C VAL A 298 20.35 -10.80 22.77
N ARG A 299 19.33 -9.97 22.54
CA ARG A 299 18.20 -9.77 23.47
C ARG A 299 17.06 -10.77 23.28
N ASN A 300 16.99 -11.43 22.12
CA ASN A 300 15.92 -12.37 21.78
C ASN A 300 14.51 -11.74 21.91
N ILE A 301 14.38 -10.49 21.47
CA ILE A 301 13.11 -9.73 21.45
C ILE A 301 12.49 -9.64 20.07
N LEU A 302 13.20 -10.05 19.03
CA LEU A 302 12.78 -10.15 17.65
C LEU A 302 12.98 -11.58 17.14
N ARG A 303 12.04 -12.10 16.35
CA ARG A 303 12.09 -13.49 15.85
C ARG A 303 12.50 -13.53 14.39
N PRO A 304 13.65 -14.15 14.07
CA PRO A 304 14.11 -14.28 12.68
C PRO A 304 13.20 -15.16 11.80
N ASP A 305 12.43 -16.08 12.38
CA ASP A 305 11.47 -16.93 11.64
C ASP A 305 10.21 -16.18 11.16
N ARG A 306 10.12 -14.87 11.43
CA ARG A 306 9.09 -13.99 10.87
C ARG A 306 9.42 -13.47 9.48
N LEU A 307 10.70 -13.45 9.12
CA LEU A 307 11.13 -13.13 7.77
C LEU A 307 10.58 -14.17 6.78
N ASP A 308 10.04 -13.72 5.67
CA ASP A 308 9.33 -14.54 4.68
C ASP A 308 8.08 -15.25 5.27
N GLY A 309 7.54 -14.72 6.36
CA GLY A 309 6.36 -15.23 7.05
C GLY A 309 5.07 -14.92 6.29
N ASP A 310 4.01 -15.63 6.70
CA ASP A 310 2.66 -15.44 6.18
C ASP A 310 2.05 -14.12 6.67
N TRP A 311 1.64 -13.26 5.73
CA TRP A 311 1.01 -11.99 6.01
C TRP A 311 -0.29 -12.09 6.82
N ASP A 312 -1.09 -13.13 6.62
CA ASP A 312 -2.35 -13.27 7.33
C ASP A 312 -2.12 -13.62 8.80
N SER A 313 -1.15 -14.50 9.08
CA SER A 313 -0.71 -14.78 10.44
C SER A 313 -0.15 -13.53 11.11
N PHE A 314 0.70 -12.75 10.43
CA PHE A 314 1.23 -11.49 10.95
C PHE A 314 0.10 -10.52 11.32
N ARG A 315 -0.87 -10.31 10.41
CA ARG A 315 -2.02 -9.41 10.62
C ARG A 315 -2.88 -9.83 11.80
N GLN A 316 -3.16 -11.14 11.90
CA GLN A 316 -3.99 -11.69 12.96
C GLN A 316 -3.29 -11.63 14.32
N GLU A 317 -2.02 -12.04 14.38
CA GLU A 317 -1.29 -12.15 15.65
C GLU A 317 -0.95 -10.77 16.24
N THR A 318 -0.80 -9.74 15.41
CA THR A 318 -0.57 -8.36 15.88
C THR A 318 -1.84 -7.63 16.28
N SER A 319 -3.01 -8.08 15.85
CA SER A 319 -4.28 -7.32 15.98
C SER A 319 -4.70 -7.04 17.42
N THR A 320 -4.43 -7.95 18.35
CA THR A 320 -4.86 -7.85 19.75
C THR A 320 -3.88 -7.12 20.65
N PHE A 321 -2.62 -7.00 20.25
CA PHE A 321 -1.55 -6.41 21.06
C PHE A 321 -1.41 -7.00 22.48
N ASP A 322 -1.86 -8.25 22.66
CA ASP A 322 -1.74 -8.99 23.90
C ASP A 322 -0.52 -9.95 23.93
N LYS A 323 0.17 -10.08 22.77
CA LYS A 323 1.30 -11.00 22.59
C LYS A 323 2.56 -10.34 22.04
N VAL A 324 2.47 -9.11 21.60
CA VAL A 324 3.59 -8.34 21.05
C VAL A 324 3.53 -6.92 21.61
N LEU A 325 4.67 -6.40 22.07
CA LEU A 325 4.69 -5.07 22.69
C LEU A 325 4.72 -3.96 21.66
N PHE A 326 5.60 -4.08 20.66
CA PHE A 326 5.79 -3.08 19.60
C PHE A 326 5.57 -3.70 18.22
N VAL A 327 4.90 -2.96 17.33
CA VAL A 327 4.67 -3.35 15.94
C VAL A 327 4.94 -2.16 15.03
N PHE A 328 5.82 -2.36 14.06
CA PHE A 328 6.07 -1.40 12.99
C PHE A 328 5.20 -1.74 11.79
N GLU A 329 4.24 -0.88 11.48
CA GLU A 329 3.30 -1.11 10.38
C GLU A 329 2.63 0.21 9.96
N GLY A 330 1.93 0.23 8.84
CA GLY A 330 1.29 1.42 8.33
C GLY A 330 -0.10 1.70 8.90
N THR A 331 -0.56 2.95 8.73
CA THR A 331 -1.85 3.44 9.24
C THR A 331 -3.04 2.61 8.76
N TRP A 332 -3.02 2.08 7.53
CA TRP A 332 -4.10 1.21 7.00
C TRP A 332 -4.35 -0.03 7.85
N ARG A 333 -3.38 -0.42 8.66
CA ARG A 333 -3.53 -1.59 9.52
C ARG A 333 -4.60 -1.41 10.58
N TRP A 334 -4.79 -0.18 11.05
CA TRP A 334 -5.84 0.15 12.02
C TRP A 334 -7.22 -0.27 11.53
N ALA A 335 -7.59 0.12 10.30
CA ALA A 335 -8.84 -0.30 9.69
C ALA A 335 -8.91 -1.82 9.51
N GLY A 336 -7.83 -2.45 9.07
CA GLY A 336 -7.74 -3.90 8.91
C GLY A 336 -7.92 -4.66 10.22
N TRP A 337 -7.29 -4.22 11.31
CA TRP A 337 -7.41 -4.87 12.62
C TRP A 337 -8.83 -4.82 13.15
N HIS A 338 -9.44 -3.63 13.26
CA HIS A 338 -10.77 -3.53 13.86
C HIS A 338 -11.88 -4.14 13.01
N THR A 339 -11.73 -4.13 11.68
CA THR A 339 -12.74 -4.66 10.76
C THR A 339 -12.68 -6.18 10.65
N ASN A 340 -11.48 -6.78 10.61
CA ASN A 340 -11.33 -8.20 10.29
C ASN A 340 -11.12 -9.08 11.52
N TYR A 341 -10.50 -8.59 12.60
CA TYR A 341 -10.04 -9.44 13.69
C TYR A 341 -10.64 -9.09 15.07
N LEU A 342 -11.09 -7.85 15.29
CA LEU A 342 -11.48 -7.37 16.63
C LEU A 342 -12.97 -7.15 16.82
N GLN A 343 -13.82 -7.51 15.88
CA GLN A 343 -15.28 -7.28 15.98
C GLN A 343 -15.89 -7.85 17.26
N ASP A 344 -15.48 -9.04 17.68
CA ASP A 344 -15.96 -9.72 18.90
C ASP A 344 -15.37 -9.11 20.20
N LEU A 345 -14.33 -8.28 20.10
CA LEU A 345 -13.65 -7.63 21.22
C LEU A 345 -14.01 -6.14 21.37
N GLY A 346 -14.90 -5.62 20.51
CA GLY A 346 -15.29 -4.22 20.53
C GLY A 346 -14.81 -3.38 19.34
N GLY A 347 -14.11 -4.00 18.40
CA GLY A 347 -13.68 -3.35 17.16
C GLY A 347 -12.69 -2.21 17.40
N GLU A 348 -13.01 -1.02 16.92
CA GLU A 348 -12.14 0.15 17.04
C GLU A 348 -12.00 0.65 18.50
N ASP A 349 -13.03 0.51 19.32
CA ASP A 349 -12.97 0.87 20.75
C ASP A 349 -11.88 0.07 21.49
N TYR A 350 -11.71 -1.22 21.12
CA TYR A 350 -10.62 -2.05 21.66
C TYR A 350 -9.25 -1.48 21.33
N LEU A 351 -9.03 -1.04 20.08
CA LEU A 351 -7.76 -0.44 19.66
C LEU A 351 -7.48 0.85 20.45
N TRP A 352 -8.45 1.73 20.57
CA TRP A 352 -8.29 2.98 21.33
C TRP A 352 -7.93 2.77 22.80
N GLU A 353 -8.47 1.73 23.41
CA GLU A 353 -8.17 1.37 24.81
C GLU A 353 -6.79 0.74 24.98
N ASN A 354 -6.35 -0.11 24.01
CA ASN A 354 -5.22 -1.00 24.21
C ASN A 354 -4.01 -0.72 23.31
N VAL A 355 -4.15 0.12 22.30
CA VAL A 355 -3.08 0.41 21.33
C VAL A 355 -2.80 1.90 21.27
N GLY A 356 -1.53 2.26 21.31
CA GLY A 356 -1.04 3.60 21.03
C GLY A 356 -0.16 3.59 19.77
N PHE A 357 0.17 4.78 19.28
CA PHE A 357 1.07 4.94 18.14
C PHE A 357 1.94 6.17 18.30
N ALA A 358 3.15 6.10 17.78
CA ALA A 358 4.17 7.14 17.82
C ALA A 358 4.95 7.17 16.50
N PRO A 359 5.66 8.25 16.17
CA PRO A 359 6.67 8.16 15.11
C PRO A 359 7.77 7.14 15.47
N ILE A 360 8.68 6.87 14.53
CA ILE A 360 9.81 5.98 14.78
C ILE A 360 10.78 6.67 15.76
N PRO A 361 11.23 5.97 16.82
CA PRO A 361 12.14 6.56 17.79
C PRO A 361 13.46 7.04 17.18
N CYS A 362 14.03 8.08 17.74
CA CYS A 362 15.34 8.57 17.36
C CYS A 362 16.45 7.59 17.84
N ARG A 363 17.54 7.55 17.10
CA ARG A 363 18.78 6.97 17.60
C ARG A 363 19.54 8.02 18.42
N GLU A 364 20.21 7.62 19.51
CA GLU A 364 20.94 8.53 20.43
C GLU A 364 22.07 9.28 19.71
N ASP A 365 22.75 8.61 18.78
CA ASP A 365 23.88 9.13 17.98
C ASP A 365 23.50 9.47 16.53
N GLY A 366 22.20 9.51 16.22
CA GLY A 366 21.64 9.85 14.92
C GLY A 366 21.05 11.26 14.86
N PRO A 367 20.36 11.60 13.78
CA PRO A 367 19.59 12.84 13.65
C PRO A 367 18.56 12.95 14.78
N GLN A 368 18.56 14.08 15.48
CA GLN A 368 17.65 14.34 16.60
C GLN A 368 16.29 14.81 16.10
N ARG A 369 15.66 13.98 15.29
CA ARG A 369 14.26 14.11 14.85
C ARG A 369 13.63 12.74 14.76
N ALA A 370 12.35 12.67 15.02
CA ALA A 370 11.57 11.47 14.75
C ALA A 370 11.37 11.26 13.23
N TRP A 371 11.08 10.05 12.84
CA TRP A 371 10.90 9.65 11.45
C TRP A 371 9.60 8.88 11.27
N THR A 372 9.05 8.96 10.10
CA THR A 372 8.14 7.98 9.51
C THR A 372 8.37 7.97 8.01
N LEU A 373 7.63 7.16 7.29
CA LEU A 373 7.69 7.08 5.84
C LEU A 373 6.27 7.11 5.31
N THR A 374 6.05 7.85 4.23
CA THR A 374 4.86 7.74 3.43
C THR A 374 5.19 7.02 2.11
N HIS A 375 4.27 6.20 1.66
CA HIS A 375 4.40 5.41 0.44
C HIS A 375 3.10 5.52 -0.36
N PRO A 376 2.84 6.70 -0.97
CA PRO A 376 1.63 6.92 -1.73
C PRO A 376 1.49 5.94 -2.89
N LEU A 377 0.28 5.43 -3.07
CA LEU A 377 -0.07 4.87 -4.36
C LEU A 377 -0.46 6.00 -5.30
N VAL A 378 -0.21 5.80 -6.57
CA VAL A 378 -0.44 6.79 -7.61
C VAL A 378 -1.27 6.21 -8.75
N TYR A 379 -2.16 7.03 -9.31
CA TYR A 379 -2.79 6.77 -10.60
C TYR A 379 -1.81 7.11 -11.71
N MET A 380 -1.43 6.16 -12.53
CA MET A 380 -0.55 6.36 -13.68
C MET A 380 -1.30 6.00 -14.96
N VAL A 381 -1.05 6.74 -16.03
CA VAL A 381 -1.62 6.49 -17.36
C VAL A 381 -0.60 5.71 -18.18
N SER A 382 -1.02 4.60 -18.78
CA SER A 382 -0.16 3.80 -19.66
C SER A 382 0.13 4.54 -20.97
N THR A 383 1.34 4.38 -21.52
CA THR A 383 1.68 4.84 -22.89
C THR A 383 0.87 4.13 -23.97
N GLN A 384 0.18 3.05 -23.61
CA GLN A 384 -0.68 2.28 -24.52
C GLN A 384 -2.14 2.73 -24.51
N ALA A 385 -2.49 3.66 -23.61
CA ALA A 385 -3.84 4.24 -23.60
C ALA A 385 -4.11 4.99 -24.92
N GLU A 386 -5.16 4.59 -25.62
CA GLU A 386 -5.58 5.26 -26.87
C GLU A 386 -6.11 6.68 -26.60
N HIS A 387 -6.59 6.93 -25.38
CA HIS A 387 -7.19 8.19 -24.94
C HIS A 387 -6.63 8.66 -23.59
N PRO A 388 -5.34 9.02 -23.50
CA PRO A 388 -4.73 9.46 -22.24
C PRO A 388 -5.39 10.73 -21.66
N ASP A 389 -5.95 11.59 -22.50
CA ASP A 389 -6.72 12.76 -22.08
C ASP A 389 -8.01 12.39 -21.33
N LEU A 390 -8.70 11.32 -21.74
CA LEU A 390 -9.88 10.82 -21.04
C LEU A 390 -9.52 10.08 -19.75
N ALA A 391 -8.40 9.35 -19.74
CA ALA A 391 -7.87 8.73 -18.53
C ALA A 391 -7.52 9.76 -17.45
N LEU A 392 -6.83 10.85 -17.82
CA LEU A 392 -6.50 11.94 -16.91
C LEU A 392 -7.74 12.70 -16.43
N LEU A 393 -8.72 12.96 -17.33
CA LEU A 393 -9.99 13.57 -16.93
C LEU A 393 -10.74 12.67 -15.92
N LEU A 394 -10.74 11.35 -16.12
CA LEU A 394 -11.35 10.41 -15.19
C LEU A 394 -10.63 10.44 -13.84
N ILE A 395 -9.29 10.41 -13.84
CA ILE A 395 -8.47 10.49 -12.63
C ILE A 395 -8.76 11.80 -11.88
N SER A 396 -8.87 12.94 -12.57
CA SER A 396 -9.17 14.21 -11.91
C SER A 396 -10.51 14.17 -11.17
N LYS A 397 -11.53 13.55 -11.75
CA LYS A 397 -12.84 13.38 -11.10
C LYS A 397 -12.83 12.31 -10.00
N ALA A 398 -11.90 11.40 -10.01
CA ALA A 398 -11.69 10.44 -8.92
C ALA A 398 -10.91 11.03 -7.73
N THR A 399 -10.17 12.13 -7.96
CA THR A 399 -9.32 12.78 -6.96
C THR A 399 -10.07 13.87 -6.15
N VAL A 400 -11.41 13.93 -6.27
CA VAL A 400 -12.21 14.90 -5.51
C VAL A 400 -12.31 14.51 -4.03
N LYS A 401 -12.46 15.51 -3.20
CA LYS A 401 -12.43 15.41 -1.74
C LYS A 401 -13.41 14.37 -1.17
N GLU A 402 -14.63 14.30 -1.72
CA GLU A 402 -15.64 13.36 -1.29
C GLU A 402 -15.18 11.90 -1.46
N LEU A 403 -14.72 11.55 -2.67
CA LEU A 403 -14.30 10.18 -3.01
C LEU A 403 -13.00 9.80 -2.30
N ASN A 404 -12.03 10.73 -2.23
CA ASN A 404 -10.77 10.45 -1.54
C ASN A 404 -10.97 10.32 -0.04
N THR A 405 -11.87 11.13 0.58
CA THR A 405 -12.19 10.99 2.01
C THR A 405 -12.91 9.68 2.32
N ASP A 406 -13.88 9.26 1.49
CA ASP A 406 -14.58 8.00 1.69
C ASP A 406 -13.59 6.82 1.66
N TYR A 407 -12.62 6.85 0.74
CA TYR A 407 -11.55 5.87 0.70
C TYR A 407 -10.65 5.94 1.94
N ALA A 408 -10.20 7.12 2.33
CA ALA A 408 -9.32 7.31 3.49
C ALA A 408 -9.95 6.76 4.78
N VAL A 409 -11.23 7.09 5.02
CA VAL A 409 -11.99 6.61 6.19
C VAL A 409 -12.16 5.09 6.16
N ALA A 410 -12.45 4.51 4.99
CA ALA A 410 -12.67 3.07 4.86
C ALA A 410 -11.39 2.25 4.99
N SER A 411 -10.25 2.77 4.52
CA SER A 411 -9.00 2.04 4.40
C SER A 411 -8.00 2.31 5.53
N GLY A 412 -8.14 3.44 6.24
CA GLY A 412 -7.16 3.92 7.22
C GLY A 412 -5.91 4.55 6.56
N HIS A 413 -5.94 4.77 5.24
CA HIS A 413 -4.94 5.60 4.57
C HIS A 413 -5.25 7.08 4.81
N LEU A 414 -4.23 7.92 4.71
CA LEU A 414 -4.41 9.37 4.86
C LEU A 414 -4.93 9.97 3.55
N GLY A 415 -5.67 11.08 3.67
CA GLY A 415 -6.13 11.83 2.52
C GLY A 415 -5.00 12.60 1.85
N ILE A 416 -5.21 12.97 0.59
CA ILE A 416 -4.19 13.63 -0.24
C ILE A 416 -4.48 15.10 -0.50
N LEU A 417 -5.63 15.64 -0.08
CA LEU A 417 -6.06 16.98 -0.43
C LEU A 417 -6.01 17.91 0.78
N GLU A 418 -5.53 19.13 0.59
CA GLU A 418 -5.46 20.16 1.62
C GLU A 418 -6.84 20.41 2.26
N SER A 419 -7.90 20.46 1.43
CA SER A 419 -9.26 20.71 1.88
C SER A 419 -9.90 19.56 2.66
N GLN A 420 -9.26 18.38 2.77
CA GLN A 420 -9.80 17.27 3.57
C GLN A 420 -9.64 17.49 5.05
N SER A 421 -8.62 18.24 5.49
CA SER A 421 -8.40 18.56 6.90
C SER A 421 -9.63 19.20 7.59
N ASP A 422 -10.47 19.90 6.81
CA ASP A 422 -11.71 20.54 7.28
C ASP A 422 -12.98 19.78 6.86
N TYR A 423 -12.87 18.66 6.16
CA TYR A 423 -14.02 17.92 5.66
C TYR A 423 -14.67 17.10 6.78
N PRO A 424 -16.01 17.23 7.04
CA PRO A 424 -16.63 16.69 8.25
C PRO A 424 -16.41 15.21 8.49
N SER A 425 -16.51 14.36 7.47
CA SER A 425 -16.30 12.91 7.63
C SER A 425 -14.84 12.56 7.93
N TYR A 426 -13.88 13.31 7.37
CA TYR A 426 -12.45 13.14 7.69
C TYR A 426 -12.14 13.57 9.12
N VAL A 427 -12.62 14.76 9.52
CA VAL A 427 -12.42 15.30 10.88
C VAL A 427 -13.03 14.40 11.96
N THR A 428 -14.17 13.76 11.67
CA THR A 428 -14.81 12.83 12.62
C THR A 428 -14.17 11.44 12.67
N ALA A 429 -13.37 11.10 11.69
CA ALA A 429 -12.55 9.87 11.69
C ALA A 429 -11.36 10.07 12.63
N LYS A 430 -11.54 9.72 13.91
CA LYS A 430 -10.60 10.03 15.00
C LYS A 430 -9.16 9.56 14.66
N PHE A 431 -9.00 8.33 14.15
CA PHE A 431 -7.69 7.79 13.82
C PHE A 431 -6.97 8.62 12.76
N LEU A 432 -7.66 9.02 11.68
CA LEU A 432 -7.06 9.84 10.62
C LEU A 432 -6.65 11.22 11.15
N SER A 433 -7.50 11.84 11.98
CA SER A 433 -7.20 13.15 12.59
C SER A 433 -6.00 13.11 13.53
N GLU A 434 -5.83 12.02 14.28
CA GLU A 434 -4.73 11.85 15.24
C GLU A 434 -3.42 11.38 14.58
N THR A 435 -3.49 10.71 13.41
CA THR A 435 -2.29 10.26 12.67
C THR A 435 -1.81 11.28 11.64
N LEU A 436 -2.64 12.23 11.22
CA LEU A 436 -2.25 13.27 10.26
C LEU A 436 -0.96 14.02 10.64
N PRO A 437 -0.73 14.39 11.91
CA PRO A 437 0.52 15.06 12.31
C PRO A 437 1.78 14.22 12.09
N LEU A 438 1.67 12.90 11.95
CA LEU A 438 2.83 12.06 11.63
C LEU A 438 3.45 12.39 10.28
N LEU A 439 2.68 12.98 9.34
CA LEU A 439 3.19 13.40 8.05
C LEU A 439 4.30 14.47 8.16
N GLU A 440 4.42 15.19 9.29
CA GLU A 440 5.53 16.11 9.55
C GLU A 440 6.88 15.42 9.65
N TYR A 441 6.89 14.11 9.93
CA TYR A 441 8.09 13.30 10.07
C TYR A 441 8.38 12.42 8.86
N THR A 442 7.58 12.53 7.80
CA THR A 442 7.67 11.61 6.67
C THR A 442 8.83 11.91 5.71
N THR A 443 9.19 10.90 4.97
CA THR A 443 10.01 10.92 3.76
C THR A 443 9.44 9.92 2.76
N PHE A 444 10.00 9.86 1.55
CA PHE A 444 9.56 9.00 0.47
C PHE A 444 10.64 7.99 0.09
N LEU A 445 10.23 6.91 -0.58
CA LEU A 445 11.16 6.07 -1.34
C LEU A 445 11.69 6.85 -2.56
N PRO A 446 12.90 6.56 -3.03
CA PRO A 446 13.38 7.16 -4.27
C PRO A 446 12.63 6.59 -5.48
N ASN A 447 12.18 7.47 -6.37
CA ASN A 447 11.68 7.08 -7.69
C ASN A 447 12.89 6.82 -8.62
N SER A 448 13.54 5.69 -8.47
CA SER A 448 14.74 5.34 -9.22
C SER A 448 14.58 4.00 -9.91
N PRO A 449 15.02 3.84 -11.17
CA PRO A 449 15.03 2.54 -11.84
C PRO A 449 15.98 1.53 -11.18
N TYR A 450 16.79 1.96 -10.23
CA TYR A 450 17.73 1.14 -9.48
C TYR A 450 17.18 0.71 -8.10
N TRP A 451 16.00 1.23 -7.72
CA TRP A 451 15.46 1.04 -6.38
C TRP A 451 15.15 -0.41 -6.05
N SER A 452 14.58 -1.17 -6.97
CA SER A 452 14.25 -2.58 -6.74
C SER A 452 15.48 -3.39 -6.36
N ALA A 453 16.57 -3.32 -7.15
CA ALA A 453 17.81 -4.04 -6.86
C ALA A 453 18.49 -3.54 -5.58
N TYR A 454 18.45 -2.21 -5.33
CA TYR A 454 18.98 -1.64 -4.08
C TYR A 454 18.24 -2.18 -2.85
N SER A 455 16.91 -2.17 -2.86
CA SER A 455 16.11 -2.61 -1.72
C SER A 455 16.26 -4.11 -1.47
N GLU A 456 16.39 -4.93 -2.50
CA GLU A 456 16.66 -6.36 -2.38
C GLU A 456 18.01 -6.63 -1.75
N ALA A 457 19.06 -5.94 -2.18
CA ALA A 457 20.40 -6.08 -1.59
C ALA A 457 20.40 -5.65 -0.11
N TYR A 458 19.78 -4.51 0.20
CA TYR A 458 19.67 -4.02 1.58
C TYR A 458 18.90 -5.01 2.48
N TYR A 459 17.80 -5.59 1.98
CA TYR A 459 17.00 -6.56 2.70
C TYR A 459 17.73 -7.89 2.94
N LEU A 460 18.58 -8.33 2.03
CA LEU A 460 19.43 -9.51 2.25
C LEU A 460 20.34 -9.32 3.47
N GLY A 461 20.89 -8.13 3.66
CA GLY A 461 21.65 -7.80 4.87
C GLY A 461 20.80 -7.92 6.14
N ILE A 462 19.56 -7.42 6.11
CA ILE A 462 18.60 -7.56 7.21
C ILE A 462 18.34 -9.02 7.55
N GLN A 463 18.01 -9.84 6.56
CA GLN A 463 17.76 -11.27 6.75
C GLN A 463 18.97 -11.98 7.36
N ALA A 464 20.18 -11.67 6.88
CA ALA A 464 21.39 -12.30 7.33
C ALA A 464 21.76 -11.95 8.78
N VAL A 465 21.52 -10.72 9.22
CA VAL A 465 21.80 -10.32 10.62
C VAL A 465 20.72 -10.81 11.58
N GLU A 466 19.47 -10.82 11.17
CA GLU A 466 18.40 -11.34 12.02
C GLU A 466 18.46 -12.87 12.20
N SER A 467 18.84 -13.62 11.14
CA SER A 467 19.09 -15.06 11.25
C SER A 467 20.35 -15.41 12.03
N GLY A 468 21.28 -14.46 12.18
CA GLY A 468 22.60 -14.68 12.76
C GLY A 468 23.58 -15.39 11.84
N ASP A 469 23.27 -15.42 10.52
CA ASP A 469 24.16 -15.99 9.50
C ASP A 469 25.39 -15.11 9.27
N LEU A 470 25.25 -13.78 9.43
CA LEU A 470 26.33 -12.81 9.32
C LEU A 470 26.34 -11.87 10.55
N THR A 471 27.52 -11.36 10.89
CA THR A 471 27.62 -10.19 11.77
C THR A 471 27.18 -8.92 11.03
N PRO A 472 26.84 -7.83 11.73
CA PRO A 472 26.49 -6.56 11.09
C PRO A 472 27.53 -6.06 10.08
N GLU A 473 28.83 -6.16 10.40
CA GLU A 473 29.92 -5.75 9.52
C GLU A 473 30.02 -6.64 8.29
N GLU A 474 29.90 -7.97 8.44
CA GLU A 474 29.92 -8.92 7.32
C GLU A 474 28.71 -8.69 6.39
N ALA A 475 27.54 -8.33 6.94
CA ALA A 475 26.36 -8.02 6.15
C ALA A 475 26.56 -6.75 5.32
N VAL A 476 27.16 -5.69 5.89
CA VAL A 476 27.52 -4.48 5.12
C VAL A 476 28.43 -4.82 3.95
N ASP A 477 29.49 -5.62 4.17
CA ASP A 477 30.42 -5.99 3.13
C ASP A 477 29.72 -6.79 2.00
N VAL A 478 28.85 -7.75 2.34
CA VAL A 478 28.08 -8.54 1.37
C VAL A 478 27.13 -7.67 0.55
N VAL A 479 26.44 -6.72 1.20
CA VAL A 479 25.52 -5.81 0.52
C VAL A 479 26.27 -4.86 -0.42
N ILE A 480 27.44 -4.34 -0.01
CA ILE A 480 28.30 -3.54 -0.91
C ILE A 480 28.67 -4.33 -2.16
N ASP A 481 29.16 -5.56 -2.00
CA ASP A 481 29.53 -6.41 -3.12
C ASP A 481 28.36 -6.66 -4.05
N GLN A 482 27.15 -6.89 -3.52
CA GLN A 482 25.96 -7.11 -4.32
C GLN A 482 25.53 -5.83 -5.06
N LEU A 483 25.44 -4.71 -4.38
CA LEU A 483 25.09 -3.43 -4.98
C LEU A 483 26.06 -3.03 -6.09
N GLN A 484 27.36 -3.21 -5.89
CA GLN A 484 28.37 -2.94 -6.93
C GLN A 484 28.24 -3.88 -8.12
N ASN A 485 27.91 -5.16 -7.89
CA ASN A 485 27.74 -6.13 -8.97
C ASN A 485 26.48 -5.86 -9.80
N GLU A 486 25.38 -5.46 -9.18
CA GLU A 486 24.09 -5.26 -9.85
C GLU A 486 23.93 -3.86 -10.43
N LEU A 487 24.38 -2.83 -9.71
CA LEU A 487 24.15 -1.42 -10.07
C LEU A 487 25.41 -0.75 -10.67
N GLY A 488 26.61 -1.26 -10.37
CA GLY A 488 27.85 -0.69 -10.90
C GLY A 488 28.02 0.78 -10.53
N ASP A 489 28.11 1.64 -11.56
CA ASP A 489 28.25 3.10 -11.39
C ASP A 489 26.95 3.79 -10.94
N ASN A 490 25.82 3.07 -10.85
CA ASN A 490 24.54 3.61 -10.42
C ASN A 490 24.32 3.53 -8.90
N VAL A 491 25.34 3.16 -8.14
CA VAL A 491 25.37 3.23 -6.69
C VAL A 491 26.66 3.88 -6.19
N ILE A 492 26.51 4.81 -5.26
CA ILE A 492 27.61 5.47 -4.55
C ILE A 492 27.73 4.83 -3.18
N ILE A 493 28.85 4.18 -2.91
CA ILE A 493 29.16 3.63 -1.59
C ILE A 493 29.94 4.68 -0.79
N ARG A 494 29.49 5.06 0.39
CA ARG A 494 30.16 6.04 1.24
C ARG A 494 30.17 5.68 2.73
#